data_e2f908a712312d507431d11376c31df2
#
_entry.id   e2f908a712312d507431d11376c31df2
#
_cell.length_a   1.000
_cell.length_b   1.000
_cell.length_c   1.000
_cell.angle_alpha   90.00
_cell.angle_beta   90.00
_cell.angle_gamma   90.00
#
_symmetry.space_group_name_H-M   'P 1'
#
loop_
_entity.id
_entity.type
_entity.pdbx_description
1 polymer ?
#
loop_
_entity_poly.entity_id
_entity_poly.type
_entity_poly.pdbx_seq_one_letter_code
_entity_poly.pdbx_strand_id
1 'polypeptide(L)'
;MRKTKIVCTLGPSTDQPGILRQLLENGMNVARFNFSHGDYAEHKGRLDQLRTLSKELDVSIPAMLDTKGPEIRLGEFENGKEQLTAGQKFILTSRNVKGTKEISSITYKDLPHDVSVGGRIMLDDGLISLRIESITDTDIVCTVENDGVIKTKKGVNVPGVHLSMPYMSQRDRDDILFGIEQGYDLISASFTRSAQDIMDIRHLLDEHNANIRIIAKIENQEGIDNIDEILSVADGIMVARGDMGVEIDYAEIPSIQKHLIDHAMQMGKICITATQMLDSMIVNPRPTRAEITDVANAIYDGTGAVMLSGETAAGKYPVEALKAMAMIAETTESDTNYESLCHHVGMDSTRLTISAAVSHAACTTASDISASAIITASKSGETARLLSRFRPDAPIIACVLDETTCRQMNVYRGVTPLLMDYAHSTDELISMSVKAAEDAGLIHSGDRVVVTAGVPVGVSGTTNMIKVHLVGDTLLTGIGINPGLNAKGEVCVCRNAEEAAKKFKAGQMLVVPFTTNDTLPYMRQAAGIIAEEAGANSHSAIVGLTLGKPVIIGATHATRTLKDGMKISMDCARGVVQAMSE
;
A
#
# COMPACT_ATOMS: atom_id res chain seq x y z
N MET A 1 4.74 8.93 8.52
CA MET A 1 4.06 8.67 7.22
C MET A 1 3.44 7.28 7.29
N ARG A 2 2.13 7.15 7.00
CA ARG A 2 1.41 5.87 7.02
C ARG A 2 1.92 4.94 5.91
N LYS A 3 2.25 3.69 6.25
CA LYS A 3 2.73 2.66 5.30
C LYS A 3 1.57 1.83 4.73
N THR A 4 0.56 1.48 5.54
CA THR A 4 -0.65 0.77 5.10
C THR A 4 -1.47 1.63 4.16
N LYS A 5 -1.87 1.07 3.01
CA LYS A 5 -2.65 1.76 1.99
C LYS A 5 -4.15 1.70 2.30
N ILE A 6 -4.90 2.68 1.80
CA ILE A 6 -6.37 2.69 1.94
C ILE A 6 -7.01 2.71 0.55
N VAL A 7 -7.86 1.73 0.32
CA VAL A 7 -8.72 1.61 -0.85
C VAL A 7 -10.09 2.19 -0.50
N CYS A 8 -10.60 3.13 -1.30
CA CYS A 8 -11.94 3.68 -1.11
C CYS A 8 -12.81 3.36 -2.32
N THR A 9 -14.00 2.81 -2.07
CA THR A 9 -14.99 2.57 -3.12
C THR A 9 -15.71 3.87 -3.47
N LEU A 10 -15.72 4.22 -4.74
CA LEU A 10 -16.45 5.36 -5.26
C LEU A 10 -17.91 4.99 -5.53
N GLY A 11 -18.82 5.94 -5.28
CA GLY A 11 -20.24 5.76 -5.45
C GLY A 11 -21.02 7.05 -5.20
N PRO A 12 -22.35 6.99 -5.01
CA PRO A 12 -23.20 8.17 -4.87
C PRO A 12 -22.75 9.19 -3.81
N SER A 13 -22.15 8.72 -2.71
CA SER A 13 -21.66 9.63 -1.66
C SER A 13 -20.43 10.41 -2.11
N THR A 14 -19.57 9.81 -2.93
CA THR A 14 -18.36 10.48 -3.47
C THR A 14 -18.67 11.40 -4.65
N ASP A 15 -19.86 11.27 -5.27
CA ASP A 15 -20.33 12.15 -6.35
C ASP A 15 -20.73 13.54 -5.83
N GLN A 16 -20.91 13.69 -4.51
CA GLN A 16 -21.22 14.97 -3.91
C GLN A 16 -20.04 15.96 -4.07
N PRO A 17 -20.33 17.26 -4.28
CA PRO A 17 -19.31 18.26 -4.52
C PRO A 17 -18.23 18.29 -3.43
N GLY A 18 -16.96 18.20 -3.82
CA GLY A 18 -15.79 18.29 -2.93
C GLY A 18 -15.47 17.05 -2.13
N ILE A 19 -16.30 16.00 -2.08
CA ILE A 19 -16.03 14.79 -1.30
C ILE A 19 -14.82 14.03 -1.88
N LEU A 20 -14.80 13.79 -3.18
CA LEU A 20 -13.66 13.08 -3.79
C LEU A 20 -12.33 13.81 -3.57
N ARG A 21 -12.31 15.15 -3.67
CA ARG A 21 -11.14 15.98 -3.34
C ARG A 21 -10.71 15.76 -1.90
N GLN A 22 -11.64 15.80 -0.94
CA GLN A 22 -11.33 15.57 0.47
C GLN A 22 -10.79 14.15 0.72
N LEU A 23 -11.27 13.13 0.00
CA LEU A 23 -10.71 11.77 0.10
C LEU A 23 -9.25 11.74 -0.37
N LEU A 24 -8.93 12.40 -1.48
CA LEU A 24 -7.56 12.50 -2.00
C LEU A 24 -6.63 13.22 -0.99
N GLU A 25 -7.06 14.37 -0.48
CA GLU A 25 -6.30 15.18 0.48
C GLU A 25 -6.10 14.50 1.84
N ASN A 26 -7.00 13.58 2.24
CA ASN A 26 -6.92 12.85 3.50
C ASN A 26 -6.33 11.43 3.36
N GLY A 27 -5.70 11.12 2.21
CA GLY A 27 -4.83 9.97 2.08
C GLY A 27 -5.48 8.71 1.50
N MET A 28 -6.51 8.84 0.66
CA MET A 28 -6.94 7.75 -0.21
C MET A 28 -5.79 7.34 -1.14
N ASN A 29 -5.46 6.05 -1.21
CA ASN A 29 -4.38 5.53 -2.03
C ASN A 29 -4.86 4.83 -3.31
N VAL A 30 -6.05 4.23 -3.31
CA VAL A 30 -6.64 3.51 -4.44
C VAL A 30 -8.12 3.84 -4.53
N ALA A 31 -8.61 4.14 -5.72
CA ALA A 31 -10.02 4.34 -5.99
C ALA A 31 -10.61 3.06 -6.61
N ARG A 32 -11.57 2.41 -5.91
CA ARG A 32 -12.26 1.21 -6.38
C ARG A 32 -13.58 1.58 -7.03
N PHE A 33 -13.85 0.98 -8.19
CA PHE A 33 -15.08 1.10 -8.98
C PHE A 33 -15.76 -0.27 -9.03
N ASN A 34 -16.92 -0.41 -8.38
CA ASN A 34 -17.64 -1.66 -8.33
C ASN A 34 -18.58 -1.80 -9.53
N PHE A 35 -18.23 -2.63 -10.52
CA PHE A 35 -18.99 -2.87 -11.75
C PHE A 35 -20.20 -3.80 -11.56
N SER A 36 -20.44 -4.30 -10.33
CA SER A 36 -21.71 -4.91 -9.99
C SER A 36 -22.87 -3.89 -9.97
N HIS A 37 -22.55 -2.60 -9.81
CA HIS A 37 -23.49 -1.48 -9.71
C HIS A 37 -23.12 -0.36 -10.71
N GLY A 38 -24.13 0.45 -11.07
CA GLY A 38 -23.92 1.57 -11.98
C GLY A 38 -23.83 1.16 -13.45
N ASP A 39 -23.60 2.13 -14.29
CA ASP A 39 -23.36 1.97 -15.72
C ASP A 39 -22.01 2.56 -16.17
N TYR A 40 -21.63 2.35 -17.43
CA TYR A 40 -20.37 2.81 -17.98
C TYR A 40 -20.23 4.34 -17.99
N ALA A 41 -21.35 5.08 -18.14
CA ALA A 41 -21.34 6.52 -18.14
C ALA A 41 -21.03 7.09 -16.74
N GLU A 42 -21.62 6.49 -15.70
CA GLU A 42 -21.32 6.83 -14.30
C GLU A 42 -19.87 6.52 -13.94
N HIS A 43 -19.39 5.32 -14.29
CA HIS A 43 -18.01 4.92 -14.02
C HIS A 43 -17.01 5.82 -14.73
N LYS A 44 -17.27 6.17 -16.01
CA LYS A 44 -16.42 7.08 -16.76
C LYS A 44 -16.41 8.47 -16.13
N GLY A 45 -17.56 9.00 -15.75
CA GLY A 45 -17.66 10.33 -15.12
C GLY A 45 -16.84 10.43 -13.83
N ARG A 46 -16.93 9.40 -12.96
CA ARG A 46 -16.12 9.32 -11.73
C ARG A 46 -14.62 9.16 -12.04
N LEU A 47 -14.26 8.38 -13.05
CA LEU A 47 -12.86 8.21 -13.46
C LEU A 47 -12.26 9.51 -14.00
N ASP A 48 -12.99 10.21 -14.87
CA ASP A 48 -12.55 11.49 -15.43
C ASP A 48 -12.35 12.55 -14.31
N GLN A 49 -13.25 12.59 -13.33
CA GLN A 49 -13.12 13.44 -12.15
C GLN A 49 -11.91 13.05 -11.29
N LEU A 50 -11.69 11.76 -11.04
CA LEU A 50 -10.52 11.24 -10.31
C LEU A 50 -9.22 11.69 -10.99
N ARG A 51 -9.11 11.50 -12.31
CA ARG A 51 -7.91 11.88 -13.09
C ARG A 51 -7.66 13.40 -13.05
N THR A 52 -8.73 14.20 -13.16
CA THR A 52 -8.63 15.66 -13.08
C THR A 52 -8.13 16.11 -11.72
N LEU A 53 -8.75 15.64 -10.64
CA LEU A 53 -8.36 16.00 -9.28
C LEU A 53 -6.96 15.47 -8.91
N SER A 54 -6.61 14.26 -9.35
CA SER A 54 -5.27 13.69 -9.13
C SER A 54 -4.19 14.57 -9.76
N LYS A 55 -4.43 15.10 -10.95
CA LYS A 55 -3.51 16.01 -11.62
C LYS A 55 -3.42 17.36 -10.93
N GLU A 56 -4.55 17.92 -10.46
CA GLU A 56 -4.57 19.20 -9.72
C GLU A 56 -3.83 19.11 -8.37
N LEU A 57 -3.91 17.96 -7.70
CA LEU A 57 -3.32 17.74 -6.38
C LEU A 57 -1.91 17.10 -6.46
N ASP A 58 -1.42 16.86 -7.67
CA ASP A 58 -0.14 16.16 -7.92
C ASP A 58 -0.02 14.83 -7.16
N VAL A 59 -1.07 13.99 -7.25
CA VAL A 59 -1.12 12.68 -6.61
C VAL A 59 -1.37 11.56 -7.63
N SER A 60 -0.68 10.44 -7.48
CA SER A 60 -0.79 9.28 -8.39
C SER A 60 -1.73 8.24 -7.80
N ILE A 61 -3.03 8.30 -8.15
CA ILE A 61 -4.05 7.39 -7.63
C ILE A 61 -4.45 6.37 -8.69
N PRO A 62 -4.25 5.05 -8.45
CA PRO A 62 -4.73 4.01 -9.35
C PRO A 62 -6.25 3.86 -9.25
N ALA A 63 -6.87 3.60 -10.40
CA ALA A 63 -8.25 3.19 -10.52
C ALA A 63 -8.33 1.66 -10.57
N MET A 64 -9.10 1.05 -9.68
CA MET A 64 -9.34 -0.38 -9.59
C MET A 64 -10.75 -0.71 -10.08
N LEU A 65 -10.83 -1.49 -11.16
CA LEU A 65 -12.06 -2.07 -11.66
C LEU A 65 -12.35 -3.36 -10.88
N ASP A 66 -13.47 -3.42 -10.19
CA ASP A 66 -13.91 -4.63 -9.47
C ASP A 66 -14.99 -5.31 -10.30
N THR A 67 -14.68 -6.51 -10.84
CA THR A 67 -15.58 -7.27 -11.71
C THR A 67 -16.77 -7.83 -10.95
N LYS A 68 -17.82 -8.13 -11.65
CA LYS A 68 -18.98 -8.80 -11.05
C LYS A 68 -18.69 -10.25 -10.68
N GLY A 69 -17.98 -10.96 -11.56
CA GLY A 69 -17.67 -12.38 -11.41
C GLY A 69 -18.86 -13.32 -11.66
N PRO A 70 -18.63 -14.64 -11.53
CA PRO A 70 -19.62 -15.69 -11.81
C PRO A 70 -20.62 -15.82 -10.66
N GLU A 71 -21.63 -14.97 -10.64
CA GLU A 71 -22.72 -15.02 -9.66
C GLU A 71 -23.94 -15.81 -10.15
N ILE A 72 -24.51 -16.61 -9.24
CA ILE A 72 -25.82 -17.23 -9.44
C ILE A 72 -26.88 -16.32 -8.80
N ARG A 73 -27.95 -16.03 -9.53
CA ARG A 73 -29.05 -15.19 -9.03
C ARG A 73 -30.41 -15.85 -9.25
N LEU A 74 -31.34 -15.52 -8.35
CA LEU A 74 -32.75 -15.84 -8.52
C LEU A 74 -33.36 -15.06 -9.69
N GLY A 75 -34.40 -15.59 -10.30
CA GLY A 75 -35.20 -14.91 -11.29
C GLY A 75 -36.09 -13.81 -10.71
N GLU A 76 -37.02 -13.33 -11.55
CA GLU A 76 -38.01 -12.33 -11.15
C GLU A 76 -39.20 -12.98 -10.45
N PHE A 77 -39.61 -12.42 -9.29
CA PHE A 77 -40.81 -12.85 -8.57
C PHE A 77 -42.04 -12.10 -9.07
N GLU A 78 -43.20 -12.78 -9.09
CA GLU A 78 -44.49 -12.21 -9.55
C GLU A 78 -44.84 -10.93 -8.78
N ASN A 79 -44.63 -10.93 -7.44
CA ASN A 79 -44.92 -9.81 -6.55
C ASN A 79 -43.65 -9.01 -6.16
N GLY A 80 -42.52 -9.24 -6.84
CA GLY A 80 -41.24 -8.64 -6.54
C GLY A 80 -40.54 -9.20 -5.30
N LYS A 81 -41.30 -9.78 -4.36
CA LYS A 81 -40.83 -10.44 -3.14
C LYS A 81 -41.80 -11.47 -2.62
N GLU A 82 -41.31 -12.46 -1.87
CA GLU A 82 -42.12 -13.48 -1.20
C GLU A 82 -41.59 -13.77 0.21
N GLN A 83 -42.49 -14.16 1.12
CA GLN A 83 -42.15 -14.65 2.43
C GLN A 83 -41.90 -16.15 2.39
N LEU A 84 -40.73 -16.60 2.79
CA LEU A 84 -40.42 -18.02 3.02
C LEU A 84 -40.49 -18.32 4.51
N THR A 85 -41.01 -19.50 4.86
CA THR A 85 -41.17 -19.94 6.25
C THR A 85 -40.38 -21.23 6.49
N ALA A 86 -39.74 -21.37 7.62
CA ALA A 86 -39.01 -22.57 8.00
C ALA A 86 -39.89 -23.83 7.90
N GLY A 87 -39.31 -24.90 7.36
CA GLY A 87 -40.00 -26.17 7.12
C GLY A 87 -40.82 -26.26 5.81
N GLN A 88 -41.07 -25.14 5.10
CA GLN A 88 -41.73 -25.21 3.79
C GLN A 88 -40.77 -25.74 2.72
N LYS A 89 -41.37 -26.33 1.66
CA LYS A 89 -40.62 -26.68 0.45
C LYS A 89 -40.47 -25.48 -0.46
N PHE A 90 -39.29 -25.36 -1.05
CA PHE A 90 -38.97 -24.33 -2.05
C PHE A 90 -38.16 -24.97 -3.18
N ILE A 91 -38.52 -24.69 -4.41
CA ILE A 91 -37.88 -25.28 -5.59
C ILE A 91 -37.03 -24.22 -6.30
N LEU A 92 -35.77 -24.51 -6.50
CA LEU A 92 -34.92 -23.79 -7.43
C LEU A 92 -34.88 -24.52 -8.76
N THR A 93 -35.18 -23.83 -9.86
CA THR A 93 -35.32 -24.48 -11.17
C THR A 93 -34.47 -23.81 -12.25
N SER A 94 -33.91 -24.64 -13.13
CA SER A 94 -33.23 -24.15 -14.36
C SER A 94 -34.21 -23.67 -15.43
N ARG A 95 -35.51 -24.01 -15.31
CA ARG A 95 -36.56 -23.54 -16.20
C ARG A 95 -36.81 -22.03 -16.02
N ASN A 96 -37.26 -21.38 -17.08
CA ASN A 96 -37.59 -19.96 -17.02
C ASN A 96 -39.06 -19.78 -16.53
N VAL A 97 -39.21 -19.59 -15.21
CA VAL A 97 -40.49 -19.36 -14.54
C VAL A 97 -40.42 -18.10 -13.68
N LYS A 98 -41.56 -17.42 -13.50
CA LYS A 98 -41.66 -16.36 -12.50
C LYS A 98 -41.69 -16.97 -11.11
N GLY A 99 -40.94 -16.32 -10.20
CA GLY A 99 -40.83 -16.75 -8.82
C GLY A 99 -42.14 -16.57 -8.05
N THR A 100 -42.42 -17.54 -7.19
CA THR A 100 -43.53 -17.55 -6.23
C THR A 100 -42.97 -17.97 -4.85
N LYS A 101 -43.84 -18.11 -3.87
CA LYS A 101 -43.48 -18.69 -2.56
C LYS A 101 -43.03 -20.17 -2.61
N GLU A 102 -43.20 -20.86 -3.74
CA GLU A 102 -42.94 -22.30 -3.88
C GLU A 102 -41.78 -22.61 -4.82
N ILE A 103 -41.51 -21.72 -5.79
CA ILE A 103 -40.52 -21.95 -6.86
C ILE A 103 -39.87 -20.65 -7.33
N SER A 104 -38.60 -20.70 -7.70
CA SER A 104 -37.92 -19.62 -8.43
C SER A 104 -36.94 -20.15 -9.45
N SER A 105 -36.86 -19.49 -10.62
CA SER A 105 -35.81 -19.76 -11.58
C SER A 105 -34.45 -19.27 -11.06
N ILE A 106 -33.39 -19.89 -11.56
CA ILE A 106 -31.99 -19.49 -11.31
C ILE A 106 -31.29 -19.16 -12.63
N THR A 107 -30.30 -18.28 -12.56
CA THR A 107 -29.51 -17.83 -13.73
C THR A 107 -28.59 -18.93 -14.26
N TYR A 108 -27.97 -19.71 -13.37
CA TYR A 108 -27.06 -20.80 -13.73
C TYR A 108 -27.85 -22.09 -13.94
N LYS A 109 -27.94 -22.55 -15.21
CA LYS A 109 -28.85 -23.63 -15.63
C LYS A 109 -28.33 -25.01 -15.25
N ASP A 110 -27.03 -25.20 -15.12
CA ASP A 110 -26.40 -26.48 -14.79
C ASP A 110 -26.27 -26.74 -13.29
N LEU A 111 -26.73 -25.81 -12.44
CA LEU A 111 -26.65 -25.95 -10.98
C LEU A 111 -27.22 -27.29 -10.46
N PRO A 112 -28.32 -27.85 -11.01
CA PRO A 112 -28.81 -29.16 -10.59
C PRO A 112 -27.80 -30.30 -10.78
N HIS A 113 -26.84 -30.17 -11.69
CA HIS A 113 -25.78 -31.15 -11.94
C HIS A 113 -24.55 -30.99 -11.02
N ASP A 114 -24.35 -29.81 -10.46
CA ASP A 114 -23.22 -29.51 -9.60
C ASP A 114 -23.51 -29.79 -8.11
N VAL A 115 -24.76 -29.75 -7.69
CA VAL A 115 -25.16 -29.90 -6.28
C VAL A 115 -25.49 -31.33 -5.91
N SER A 116 -25.50 -31.64 -4.61
CA SER A 116 -25.81 -32.95 -4.06
C SER A 116 -26.90 -32.90 -2.99
N VAL A 117 -27.69 -33.99 -2.87
CA VAL A 117 -28.71 -34.12 -1.81
C VAL A 117 -28.05 -34.04 -0.43
N GLY A 118 -28.67 -33.29 0.47
CA GLY A 118 -28.15 -32.97 1.80
C GLY A 118 -27.26 -31.72 1.86
N GLY A 119 -26.87 -31.18 0.69
CA GLY A 119 -26.14 -29.90 0.60
C GLY A 119 -27.01 -28.72 1.02
N ARG A 120 -26.37 -27.56 1.20
CA ARG A 120 -27.02 -26.29 1.53
C ARG A 120 -26.95 -25.32 0.37
N ILE A 121 -27.99 -24.51 0.23
CA ILE A 121 -28.03 -23.34 -0.65
C ILE A 121 -28.40 -22.13 0.19
N MET A 122 -27.62 -21.05 0.06
CA MET A 122 -27.85 -19.81 0.79
C MET A 122 -28.43 -18.76 -0.18
N LEU A 123 -29.44 -18.02 0.27
CA LEU A 123 -30.09 -16.97 -0.51
C LEU A 123 -29.92 -15.62 0.17
N ASP A 124 -29.82 -14.55 -0.63
CA ASP A 124 -29.73 -13.16 -0.19
C ASP A 124 -28.60 -12.95 0.84
N ASP A 125 -27.36 -13.20 0.41
CA ASP A 125 -26.14 -13.04 1.23
C ASP A 125 -26.19 -13.85 2.54
N GLY A 126 -26.75 -15.07 2.46
CA GLY A 126 -26.81 -16.00 3.59
C GLY A 126 -27.99 -15.78 4.55
N LEU A 127 -28.87 -14.83 4.28
CA LEU A 127 -30.02 -14.55 5.16
C LEU A 127 -31.04 -15.69 5.21
N ILE A 128 -31.17 -16.49 4.15
CA ILE A 128 -32.07 -17.64 4.09
C ILE A 128 -31.27 -18.88 3.70
N SER A 129 -31.36 -19.92 4.52
CA SER A 129 -30.73 -21.23 4.28
C SER A 129 -31.75 -22.24 3.77
N LEU A 130 -31.37 -22.98 2.75
CA LEU A 130 -32.13 -24.07 2.14
C LEU A 130 -31.31 -25.36 2.24
N ARG A 131 -31.96 -26.47 2.61
CA ARG A 131 -31.38 -27.83 2.55
C ARG A 131 -31.93 -28.59 1.37
N ILE A 132 -31.05 -29.14 0.55
CA ILE A 132 -31.41 -29.91 -0.64
C ILE A 132 -31.98 -31.29 -0.23
N GLU A 133 -33.18 -31.61 -0.66
CA GLU A 133 -33.82 -32.90 -0.38
C GLU A 133 -33.82 -33.86 -1.58
N SER A 134 -34.05 -33.33 -2.78
CA SER A 134 -34.01 -34.11 -4.02
C SER A 134 -33.66 -33.24 -5.21
N ILE A 135 -33.12 -33.86 -6.24
CA ILE A 135 -32.62 -33.19 -7.44
C ILE A 135 -33.18 -33.95 -8.66
N THR A 136 -33.60 -33.21 -9.66
CA THR A 136 -33.92 -33.69 -11.01
C THR A 136 -33.03 -32.97 -12.03
N ASP A 137 -33.16 -33.28 -13.32
CA ASP A 137 -32.39 -32.60 -14.37
C ASP A 137 -32.60 -31.06 -14.39
N THR A 138 -33.74 -30.59 -13.88
CA THR A 138 -34.10 -29.16 -13.92
C THR A 138 -34.40 -28.53 -12.57
N ASP A 139 -34.76 -29.33 -11.57
CA ASP A 139 -35.30 -28.83 -10.30
C ASP A 139 -34.46 -29.31 -9.11
N ILE A 140 -34.17 -28.41 -8.19
CA ILE A 140 -33.57 -28.67 -6.90
C ILE A 140 -34.65 -28.41 -5.85
N VAL A 141 -35.17 -29.46 -5.25
CA VAL A 141 -36.21 -29.38 -4.20
C VAL A 141 -35.52 -29.21 -2.86
N CYS A 142 -35.84 -28.13 -2.18
CA CYS A 142 -35.23 -27.78 -0.90
C CYS A 142 -36.27 -27.63 0.21
N THR A 143 -35.82 -27.79 1.44
CA THR A 143 -36.56 -27.37 2.65
C THR A 143 -35.93 -26.09 3.16
N VAL A 144 -36.75 -25.07 3.43
CA VAL A 144 -36.31 -23.79 4.03
C VAL A 144 -35.94 -24.01 5.51
N GLU A 145 -34.74 -23.63 5.92
CA GLU A 145 -34.27 -23.86 7.29
C GLU A 145 -34.62 -22.71 8.26
N ASN A 146 -34.83 -21.48 7.76
CA ASN A 146 -35.19 -20.31 8.57
C ASN A 146 -36.12 -19.35 7.82
N ASP A 147 -36.92 -18.60 8.58
CA ASP A 147 -37.84 -17.60 8.01
C ASP A 147 -37.06 -16.42 7.35
N GLY A 148 -37.62 -15.91 6.23
CA GLY A 148 -37.03 -14.76 5.57
C GLY A 148 -37.83 -14.23 4.40
N VAL A 149 -37.58 -12.98 3.99
CA VAL A 149 -38.18 -12.37 2.79
C VAL A 149 -37.21 -12.45 1.63
N ILE A 150 -37.55 -13.19 0.60
CA ILE A 150 -36.77 -13.27 -0.63
C ILE A 150 -37.26 -12.27 -1.67
N LYS A 151 -36.35 -11.69 -2.47
CA LYS A 151 -36.65 -10.68 -3.49
C LYS A 151 -36.13 -11.08 -4.85
N THR A 152 -36.65 -10.41 -5.89
CA THR A 152 -36.15 -10.51 -7.28
C THR A 152 -34.65 -10.31 -7.39
N LYS A 153 -33.98 -11.17 -8.18
CA LYS A 153 -32.55 -11.05 -8.55
C LYS A 153 -31.55 -11.14 -7.38
N LYS A 154 -31.95 -11.73 -6.26
CA LYS A 154 -31.05 -11.95 -5.13
C LYS A 154 -30.04 -13.06 -5.39
N GLY A 155 -28.86 -12.98 -4.75
CA GLY A 155 -27.77 -13.93 -4.85
C GLY A 155 -28.16 -15.34 -4.37
N VAL A 156 -27.54 -16.33 -4.98
CA VAL A 156 -27.63 -17.75 -4.62
C VAL A 156 -26.21 -18.26 -4.42
N ASN A 157 -25.86 -18.64 -3.21
CA ASN A 157 -24.55 -19.20 -2.86
C ASN A 157 -24.69 -20.69 -2.55
N VAL A 158 -23.67 -21.46 -2.87
CA VAL A 158 -23.67 -22.92 -2.70
C VAL A 158 -22.40 -23.35 -1.98
N PRO A 159 -22.36 -23.21 -0.66
CA PRO A 159 -21.15 -23.45 0.13
C PRO A 159 -20.53 -24.83 -0.09
N GLY A 160 -19.22 -24.87 -0.34
CA GLY A 160 -18.45 -26.11 -0.49
C GLY A 160 -18.71 -26.89 -1.77
N VAL A 161 -19.36 -26.31 -2.77
CA VAL A 161 -19.64 -26.95 -4.06
C VAL A 161 -18.76 -26.38 -5.16
N HIS A 162 -18.08 -27.26 -5.88
CA HIS A 162 -17.37 -26.86 -7.10
C HIS A 162 -18.38 -26.62 -8.24
N LEU A 163 -18.42 -25.40 -8.75
CA LEU A 163 -19.33 -25.00 -9.83
C LEU A 163 -18.65 -25.12 -11.19
N SER A 164 -19.28 -25.84 -12.12
CA SER A 164 -18.79 -26.04 -13.49
C SER A 164 -18.96 -24.81 -14.40
N MET A 165 -19.51 -23.71 -13.88
CA MET A 165 -19.76 -22.50 -14.67
C MET A 165 -18.45 -21.82 -15.11
N PRO A 166 -18.40 -21.29 -16.36
CA PRO A 166 -17.26 -20.51 -16.82
C PRO A 166 -16.98 -19.33 -15.89
N TYR A 167 -15.69 -19.07 -15.64
CA TYR A 167 -15.29 -17.99 -14.76
C TYR A 167 -15.68 -16.62 -15.33
N MET A 168 -15.29 -16.33 -16.56
CA MET A 168 -15.52 -15.03 -17.20
C MET A 168 -16.84 -15.03 -17.96
N SER A 169 -17.82 -14.27 -17.49
CA SER A 169 -19.05 -13.99 -18.22
C SER A 169 -18.80 -13.02 -19.38
N GLN A 170 -19.74 -12.95 -20.35
CA GLN A 170 -19.65 -11.92 -21.41
C GLN A 170 -19.64 -10.51 -20.83
N ARG A 171 -20.39 -10.26 -19.75
CA ARG A 171 -20.40 -8.98 -19.07
C ARG A 171 -19.05 -8.64 -18.45
N ASP A 172 -18.41 -9.60 -17.77
CA ASP A 172 -17.08 -9.37 -17.19
C ASP A 172 -16.04 -9.07 -18.28
N ARG A 173 -16.15 -9.77 -19.42
CA ARG A 173 -15.32 -9.49 -20.59
C ARG A 173 -15.53 -8.07 -21.11
N ASP A 174 -16.79 -7.64 -21.25
CA ASP A 174 -17.11 -6.29 -21.73
C ASP A 174 -16.66 -5.21 -20.72
N ASP A 175 -16.82 -5.46 -19.42
CA ASP A 175 -16.37 -4.58 -18.34
C ASP A 175 -14.84 -4.43 -18.34
N ILE A 176 -14.10 -5.53 -18.53
CA ILE A 176 -12.63 -5.50 -18.64
C ILE A 176 -12.17 -4.74 -19.88
N LEU A 177 -12.82 -4.97 -21.04
CA LEU A 177 -12.53 -4.24 -22.27
C LEU A 177 -12.77 -2.74 -22.11
N PHE A 178 -13.86 -2.35 -21.47
CA PHE A 178 -14.11 -0.97 -21.10
C PHE A 178 -12.99 -0.43 -20.17
N GLY A 179 -12.57 -1.23 -19.19
CA GLY A 179 -11.47 -0.87 -18.30
C GLY A 179 -10.15 -0.63 -19.03
N ILE A 180 -9.84 -1.44 -20.03
CA ILE A 180 -8.67 -1.27 -20.90
C ILE A 180 -8.77 0.05 -21.68
N GLU A 181 -9.93 0.29 -22.32
CA GLU A 181 -10.16 1.50 -23.12
C GLU A 181 -10.08 2.77 -22.28
N GLN A 182 -10.61 2.76 -21.06
CA GLN A 182 -10.62 3.92 -20.17
C GLN A 182 -9.34 4.08 -19.34
N GLY A 183 -8.39 3.15 -19.40
CA GLY A 183 -7.10 3.23 -18.71
C GLY A 183 -7.20 2.99 -17.21
N TYR A 184 -7.92 1.96 -16.80
CA TYR A 184 -7.86 1.44 -15.43
C TYR A 184 -6.49 0.82 -15.16
N ASP A 185 -6.04 0.88 -13.90
CA ASP A 185 -4.70 0.46 -13.49
C ASP A 185 -4.68 -0.92 -12.84
N LEU A 186 -5.77 -1.30 -12.19
CA LEU A 186 -5.94 -2.55 -11.45
C LEU A 186 -7.29 -3.19 -11.79
N ILE A 187 -7.35 -4.53 -11.81
CA ILE A 187 -8.58 -5.32 -11.83
C ILE A 187 -8.64 -6.11 -10.53
N SER A 188 -9.78 -6.06 -9.85
CA SER A 188 -10.10 -6.93 -8.72
C SER A 188 -11.09 -7.99 -9.22
N ALA A 189 -10.60 -9.23 -9.30
CA ALA A 189 -11.24 -10.37 -9.96
C ALA A 189 -12.12 -11.14 -8.96
N SER A 190 -13.45 -10.93 -9.02
CA SER A 190 -14.40 -11.50 -8.06
C SER A 190 -14.54 -13.01 -8.22
N PHE A 191 -14.76 -13.70 -7.10
CA PHE A 191 -14.99 -15.15 -7.01
C PHE A 191 -13.91 -16.00 -7.69
N THR A 192 -12.64 -15.61 -7.58
CA THR A 192 -11.51 -16.40 -8.08
C THR A 192 -11.43 -17.74 -7.36
N ARG A 193 -11.35 -18.84 -8.14
CA ARG A 193 -11.30 -20.23 -7.66
C ARG A 193 -9.96 -20.90 -7.94
N SER A 194 -9.29 -20.52 -9.03
CA SER A 194 -8.06 -21.17 -9.51
C SER A 194 -7.10 -20.21 -10.22
N ALA A 195 -5.89 -20.68 -10.49
CA ALA A 195 -4.94 -19.98 -11.35
C ALA A 195 -5.48 -19.75 -12.77
N GLN A 196 -6.28 -20.70 -13.30
CA GLN A 196 -6.84 -20.57 -14.64
C GLN A 196 -7.78 -19.36 -14.76
N ASP A 197 -8.57 -19.07 -13.73
CA ASP A 197 -9.48 -17.92 -13.71
C ASP A 197 -8.69 -16.59 -13.89
N ILE A 198 -7.53 -16.49 -13.27
CA ILE A 198 -6.62 -15.33 -13.43
C ILE A 198 -5.96 -15.32 -14.80
N MET A 199 -5.58 -16.49 -15.30
CA MET A 199 -4.97 -16.61 -16.64
C MET A 199 -5.94 -16.23 -17.76
N ASP A 200 -7.24 -16.51 -17.60
CA ASP A 200 -8.26 -16.08 -18.57
C ASP A 200 -8.35 -14.56 -18.68
N ILE A 201 -8.26 -13.84 -17.54
CA ILE A 201 -8.16 -12.37 -17.55
C ILE A 201 -6.83 -11.92 -18.16
N ARG A 202 -5.72 -12.57 -17.80
CA ARG A 202 -4.38 -12.22 -18.31
C ARG A 202 -4.32 -12.35 -19.83
N HIS A 203 -4.86 -13.42 -20.40
CA HIS A 203 -4.94 -13.60 -21.85
C HIS A 203 -5.71 -12.47 -22.53
N LEU A 204 -6.84 -12.04 -21.96
CA LEU A 204 -7.62 -10.91 -22.48
C LEU A 204 -6.80 -9.61 -22.44
N LEU A 205 -6.04 -9.35 -21.37
CA LEU A 205 -5.17 -8.19 -21.26
C LEU A 205 -4.01 -8.24 -22.29
N ASP A 206 -3.41 -9.42 -22.48
CA ASP A 206 -2.30 -9.62 -23.40
C ASP A 206 -2.76 -9.45 -24.87
N GLU A 207 -3.95 -9.94 -25.25
CA GLU A 207 -4.57 -9.71 -26.55
C GLU A 207 -4.69 -8.22 -26.92
N HIS A 208 -4.84 -7.36 -25.89
CA HIS A 208 -5.00 -5.91 -26.05
C HIS A 208 -3.74 -5.10 -25.66
N ASN A 209 -2.61 -5.77 -25.38
CA ASN A 209 -1.37 -5.15 -24.90
C ASN A 209 -1.58 -4.25 -23.67
N ALA A 210 -2.49 -4.61 -22.78
CA ALA A 210 -2.86 -3.84 -21.61
C ALA A 210 -2.03 -4.26 -20.38
N ASN A 211 -1.33 -3.30 -19.77
CA ASN A 211 -0.57 -3.52 -18.54
C ASN A 211 -1.43 -3.16 -17.31
N ILE A 212 -2.39 -4.03 -16.99
CA ILE A 212 -3.25 -3.89 -15.82
C ILE A 212 -2.90 -5.00 -14.82
N ARG A 213 -2.76 -4.67 -13.54
CA ARG A 213 -2.48 -5.65 -12.50
C ARG A 213 -3.77 -6.32 -12.03
N ILE A 214 -3.67 -7.62 -11.71
CA ILE A 214 -4.83 -8.44 -11.33
C ILE A 214 -4.73 -8.78 -9.83
N ILE A 215 -5.76 -8.41 -9.07
CA ILE A 215 -5.96 -8.75 -7.66
C ILE A 215 -7.05 -9.81 -7.57
N ALA A 216 -6.72 -11.03 -7.22
CA ALA A 216 -7.68 -12.11 -7.05
C ALA A 216 -8.50 -11.90 -5.76
N LYS A 217 -9.82 -11.89 -5.83
CA LYS A 217 -10.68 -11.86 -4.64
C LYS A 217 -10.92 -13.27 -4.15
N ILE A 218 -10.52 -13.52 -2.92
CA ILE A 218 -10.70 -14.83 -2.27
C ILE A 218 -11.98 -14.76 -1.44
N GLU A 219 -13.02 -15.45 -1.94
CA GLU A 219 -14.40 -15.34 -1.48
C GLU A 219 -15.06 -16.70 -1.22
N ASN A 220 -14.39 -17.81 -1.55
CA ASN A 220 -14.90 -19.17 -1.44
C ASN A 220 -13.83 -20.16 -1.02
N GLN A 221 -14.24 -21.39 -0.64
CA GLN A 221 -13.33 -22.43 -0.17
C GLN A 221 -12.31 -22.85 -1.24
N GLU A 222 -12.74 -22.97 -2.49
CA GLU A 222 -11.87 -23.39 -3.60
C GLU A 222 -10.72 -22.40 -3.82
N GLY A 223 -10.98 -21.09 -3.71
CA GLY A 223 -9.94 -20.05 -3.80
C GLY A 223 -8.95 -20.09 -2.63
N ILE A 224 -9.42 -20.52 -1.43
CA ILE A 224 -8.53 -20.71 -0.27
C ILE A 224 -7.64 -21.92 -0.48
N ASP A 225 -8.22 -23.04 -0.92
CA ASP A 225 -7.49 -24.29 -1.12
C ASP A 225 -6.43 -24.15 -2.22
N ASN A 226 -6.68 -23.32 -3.23
CA ASN A 226 -5.81 -23.06 -4.38
C ASN A 226 -4.95 -21.79 -4.24
N ILE A 227 -4.79 -21.24 -3.04
CA ILE A 227 -4.16 -19.92 -2.83
C ILE A 227 -2.75 -19.82 -3.42
N ASP A 228 -1.92 -20.84 -3.30
CA ASP A 228 -0.54 -20.84 -3.78
C ASP A 228 -0.47 -20.73 -5.31
N GLU A 229 -1.32 -21.49 -6.03
CA GLU A 229 -1.36 -21.42 -7.49
C GLU A 229 -1.95 -20.08 -7.96
N ILE A 230 -2.98 -19.56 -7.30
CA ILE A 230 -3.56 -18.24 -7.60
C ILE A 230 -2.51 -17.15 -7.42
N LEU A 231 -1.80 -17.13 -6.27
CA LEU A 231 -0.74 -16.16 -6.00
C LEU A 231 0.45 -16.28 -6.98
N SER A 232 0.68 -17.45 -7.58
CA SER A 232 1.74 -17.61 -8.56
C SER A 232 1.52 -16.78 -9.83
N VAL A 233 0.26 -16.54 -10.23
CA VAL A 233 -0.14 -15.85 -11.48
C VAL A 233 -0.79 -14.49 -11.25
N ALA A 234 -1.39 -14.22 -10.08
CA ALA A 234 -1.98 -12.94 -9.71
C ALA A 234 -0.91 -11.94 -9.22
N ASP A 235 -1.20 -10.65 -9.33
CA ASP A 235 -0.36 -9.58 -8.76
C ASP A 235 -0.62 -9.35 -7.26
N GLY A 236 -1.75 -9.84 -6.76
CA GLY A 236 -2.13 -9.78 -5.36
C GLY A 236 -3.46 -10.48 -5.09
N ILE A 237 -3.90 -10.40 -3.84
CA ILE A 237 -5.20 -10.90 -3.39
C ILE A 237 -5.97 -9.84 -2.62
N MET A 238 -7.29 -10.02 -2.58
CA MET A 238 -8.20 -9.33 -1.68
C MET A 238 -8.90 -10.37 -0.79
N VAL A 239 -8.74 -10.24 0.51
CA VAL A 239 -9.48 -11.03 1.51
C VAL A 239 -10.86 -10.39 1.67
N ALA A 240 -11.84 -10.88 0.92
CA ALA A 240 -13.19 -10.31 0.83
C ALA A 240 -14.12 -11.00 1.84
N ARG A 241 -14.03 -10.57 3.11
CA ARG A 241 -14.64 -11.25 4.26
C ARG A 241 -16.16 -11.32 4.23
N GLY A 242 -16.82 -10.38 3.55
CA GLY A 242 -18.27 -10.35 3.41
C GLY A 242 -18.81 -11.56 2.65
N ASP A 243 -18.34 -11.75 1.41
CA ASP A 243 -18.74 -12.85 0.56
C ASP A 243 -18.20 -14.19 1.08
N MET A 244 -16.97 -14.19 1.60
CA MET A 244 -16.37 -15.35 2.27
C MET A 244 -17.24 -15.86 3.43
N GLY A 245 -17.84 -14.96 4.22
CA GLY A 245 -18.68 -15.33 5.37
C GLY A 245 -20.04 -15.93 5.00
N VAL A 246 -20.41 -15.90 3.71
CA VAL A 246 -21.58 -16.62 3.19
C VAL A 246 -21.21 -18.05 2.77
N GLU A 247 -19.99 -18.24 2.27
CA GLU A 247 -19.49 -19.50 1.74
C GLU A 247 -18.83 -20.40 2.79
N ILE A 248 -18.32 -19.80 3.88
CA ILE A 248 -17.49 -20.47 4.89
C ILE A 248 -18.07 -20.17 6.28
N ASP A 249 -17.83 -21.07 7.24
CA ASP A 249 -18.21 -20.81 8.63
C ASP A 249 -17.53 -19.54 9.13
N TYR A 250 -18.33 -18.59 9.61
CA TYR A 250 -17.85 -17.30 10.10
C TYR A 250 -16.80 -17.43 11.22
N ALA A 251 -16.80 -18.54 11.97
CA ALA A 251 -15.83 -18.80 13.03
C ALA A 251 -14.42 -19.07 12.47
N GLU A 252 -14.28 -19.47 11.21
CA GLU A 252 -13.00 -19.77 10.55
C GLU A 252 -12.38 -18.55 9.88
N ILE A 253 -13.18 -17.51 9.57
CA ILE A 253 -12.73 -16.33 8.83
C ILE A 253 -11.48 -15.68 9.44
N PRO A 254 -11.35 -15.47 10.76
CA PRO A 254 -10.17 -14.83 11.32
C PRO A 254 -8.87 -15.60 11.10
N SER A 255 -8.92 -16.94 11.15
CA SER A 255 -7.75 -17.79 10.88
C SER A 255 -7.40 -17.82 9.40
N ILE A 256 -8.41 -17.88 8.53
CA ILE A 256 -8.24 -17.83 7.07
C ILE A 256 -7.64 -16.49 6.65
N GLN A 257 -8.14 -15.36 7.19
CA GLN A 257 -7.57 -14.04 6.95
C GLN A 257 -6.07 -14.00 7.23
N LYS A 258 -5.65 -14.48 8.41
CA LYS A 258 -4.23 -14.51 8.81
C LYS A 258 -3.39 -15.36 7.85
N HIS A 259 -3.90 -16.52 7.47
CA HIS A 259 -3.25 -17.43 6.54
C HIS A 259 -3.07 -16.78 5.15
N LEU A 260 -4.12 -16.19 4.59
CA LEU A 260 -4.07 -15.53 3.29
C LEU A 260 -3.13 -14.31 3.28
N ILE A 261 -3.15 -13.50 4.34
CA ILE A 261 -2.25 -12.35 4.50
C ILE A 261 -0.79 -12.84 4.55
N ASP A 262 -0.50 -13.88 5.35
CA ASP A 262 0.86 -14.43 5.47
C ASP A 262 1.36 -14.96 4.13
N HIS A 263 0.57 -15.77 3.41
CA HIS A 263 0.93 -16.28 2.08
C HIS A 263 1.23 -15.15 1.08
N ALA A 264 0.37 -14.14 0.99
CA ALA A 264 0.59 -13.00 0.10
C ALA A 264 1.87 -12.24 0.47
N MET A 265 2.12 -12.03 1.75
CA MET A 265 3.31 -11.36 2.27
C MET A 265 4.59 -12.16 1.95
N GLN A 266 4.58 -13.49 2.20
CA GLN A 266 5.71 -14.38 1.87
C GLN A 266 6.05 -14.34 0.38
N MET A 267 5.07 -14.26 -0.49
CA MET A 267 5.26 -14.15 -1.94
C MET A 267 5.54 -12.72 -2.43
N GLY A 268 5.50 -11.72 -1.55
CA GLY A 268 5.68 -10.31 -1.90
C GLY A 268 4.59 -9.79 -2.83
N LYS A 269 3.37 -10.24 -2.62
CA LYS A 269 2.18 -9.87 -3.40
C LYS A 269 1.36 -8.81 -2.66
N ILE A 270 0.53 -8.07 -3.40
CA ILE A 270 -0.43 -7.14 -2.81
C ILE A 270 -1.45 -7.94 -1.98
N CYS A 271 -1.75 -7.47 -0.76
CA CYS A 271 -2.82 -8.02 0.05
C CYS A 271 -3.72 -6.88 0.53
N ILE A 272 -5.01 -6.98 0.23
CA ILE A 272 -6.04 -6.02 0.63
C ILE A 272 -7.02 -6.74 1.55
N THR A 273 -7.17 -6.27 2.78
CA THR A 273 -8.24 -6.75 3.68
C THR A 273 -9.47 -5.88 3.47
N ALA A 274 -10.59 -6.52 3.15
CA ALA A 274 -11.77 -5.84 2.63
C ALA A 274 -13.06 -6.25 3.35
N THR A 275 -14.07 -5.40 3.21
CA THR A 275 -15.46 -5.52 3.67
C THR A 275 -15.65 -5.50 5.19
N GLN A 276 -16.68 -4.80 5.63
CA GLN A 276 -17.09 -4.69 7.03
C GLN A 276 -15.98 -4.18 7.98
N MET A 277 -15.07 -3.33 7.49
CA MET A 277 -13.97 -2.81 8.29
C MET A 277 -14.45 -1.73 9.27
N LEU A 278 -15.22 -0.74 8.78
CA LEU A 278 -15.85 0.33 9.55
C LEU A 278 -17.33 0.46 9.20
N ASP A 279 -18.04 -0.65 9.06
CA ASP A 279 -19.40 -0.76 8.51
C ASP A 279 -20.40 0.14 9.22
N SER A 280 -20.30 0.27 10.56
CA SER A 280 -21.14 1.18 11.33
C SER A 280 -21.03 2.64 10.88
N MET A 281 -19.91 3.05 10.26
CA MET A 281 -19.71 4.40 9.74
C MET A 281 -20.47 4.71 8.46
N ILE A 282 -21.15 3.74 7.87
CA ILE A 282 -22.17 4.00 6.83
C ILE A 282 -23.22 4.98 7.36
N VAL A 283 -23.63 4.82 8.63
CA VAL A 283 -24.69 5.61 9.25
C VAL A 283 -24.25 6.42 10.47
N ASN A 284 -23.11 6.10 11.10
CA ASN A 284 -22.59 6.76 12.28
C ASN A 284 -21.29 7.54 12.00
N PRO A 285 -21.05 8.68 12.66
CA PRO A 285 -19.85 9.50 12.45
C PRO A 285 -18.58 8.94 13.09
N ARG A 286 -18.67 7.84 13.84
CA ARG A 286 -17.56 7.20 14.54
C ARG A 286 -17.69 5.68 14.49
N PRO A 287 -16.58 4.93 14.39
CA PRO A 287 -16.61 3.48 14.39
C PRO A 287 -16.85 2.92 15.80
N THR A 288 -17.28 1.68 15.88
CA THR A 288 -17.32 0.91 17.12
C THR A 288 -15.91 0.52 17.57
N ARG A 289 -15.77 0.13 18.83
CA ARG A 289 -14.48 -0.37 19.36
C ARG A 289 -14.06 -1.68 18.72
N ALA A 290 -15.02 -2.54 18.38
CA ALA A 290 -14.76 -3.80 17.68
C ALA A 290 -14.15 -3.56 16.29
N GLU A 291 -14.70 -2.61 15.53
CA GLU A 291 -14.19 -2.24 14.20
C GLU A 291 -12.79 -1.62 14.27
N ILE A 292 -12.51 -0.76 15.25
CA ILE A 292 -11.16 -0.23 15.48
C ILE A 292 -10.17 -1.36 15.72
N THR A 293 -10.55 -2.34 16.55
CA THR A 293 -9.71 -3.51 16.84
C THR A 293 -9.52 -4.39 15.61
N ASP A 294 -10.55 -4.57 14.79
CA ASP A 294 -10.50 -5.36 13.58
C ASP A 294 -9.52 -4.76 12.55
N VAL A 295 -9.60 -3.45 12.30
CA VAL A 295 -8.65 -2.74 11.43
C VAL A 295 -7.22 -2.87 11.96
N ALA A 296 -7.00 -2.64 13.26
CA ALA A 296 -5.69 -2.78 13.87
C ALA A 296 -5.14 -4.21 13.74
N ASN A 297 -5.98 -5.24 13.99
CA ASN A 297 -5.58 -6.64 13.84
C ASN A 297 -5.18 -6.99 12.40
N ALA A 298 -5.93 -6.55 11.39
CA ALA A 298 -5.56 -6.77 9.99
C ALA A 298 -4.16 -6.18 9.68
N ILE A 299 -3.84 -5.02 10.26
CA ILE A 299 -2.53 -4.36 10.09
C ILE A 299 -1.43 -5.14 10.84
N TYR A 300 -1.69 -5.61 12.06
CA TYR A 300 -0.76 -6.48 12.80
C TYR A 300 -0.56 -7.83 12.11
N ASP A 301 -1.59 -8.38 11.47
CA ASP A 301 -1.50 -9.61 10.67
C ASP A 301 -0.59 -9.42 9.44
N GLY A 302 -0.35 -8.18 9.03
CA GLY A 302 0.56 -7.86 7.92
C GLY A 302 -0.13 -7.47 6.62
N THR A 303 -1.41 -7.10 6.61
CA THR A 303 -2.03 -6.61 5.37
C THR A 303 -1.29 -5.41 4.79
N GLY A 304 -1.21 -5.31 3.45
CA GLY A 304 -0.61 -4.19 2.76
C GLY A 304 -1.56 -2.99 2.60
N ALA A 305 -2.85 -3.30 2.50
CA ALA A 305 -3.91 -2.31 2.36
C ALA A 305 -5.20 -2.74 3.07
N VAL A 306 -6.02 -1.75 3.44
CA VAL A 306 -7.36 -1.93 3.99
C VAL A 306 -8.37 -1.20 3.12
N MET A 307 -9.62 -1.69 3.04
CA MET A 307 -10.61 -1.16 2.12
C MET A 307 -11.87 -0.67 2.83
N LEU A 308 -12.35 0.49 2.40
CA LEU A 308 -13.68 1.03 2.69
C LEU A 308 -14.60 0.75 1.49
N SER A 309 -15.74 0.11 1.74
CA SER A 309 -16.74 -0.27 0.75
C SER A 309 -17.95 0.66 0.79
N GLY A 310 -19.01 0.25 1.47
CA GLY A 310 -20.22 1.03 1.65
C GLY A 310 -19.99 2.34 2.40
N GLU A 311 -19.00 2.37 3.30
CA GLU A 311 -18.63 3.53 4.11
C GLU A 311 -18.31 4.77 3.28
N THR A 312 -17.63 4.58 2.13
CA THR A 312 -17.30 5.67 1.22
C THR A 312 -18.23 5.74 0.01
N ALA A 313 -18.77 4.61 -0.48
CA ALA A 313 -19.60 4.58 -1.69
C ALA A 313 -21.01 5.15 -1.47
N ALA A 314 -21.66 4.83 -0.35
CA ALA A 314 -23.05 5.15 -0.05
C ALA A 314 -23.27 5.68 1.37
N GLY A 315 -22.23 5.72 2.19
CA GLY A 315 -22.28 6.16 3.58
C GLY A 315 -22.53 7.65 3.74
N LYS A 316 -23.02 8.04 4.91
CA LYS A 316 -23.25 9.44 5.27
C LYS A 316 -21.97 10.20 5.63
N TYR A 317 -20.90 9.47 5.97
CA TYR A 317 -19.65 10.00 6.55
C TYR A 317 -18.40 9.51 5.82
N PRO A 318 -18.30 9.63 4.48
CA PRO A 318 -17.21 9.05 3.70
C PRO A 318 -15.82 9.59 4.07
N VAL A 319 -15.71 10.88 4.34
CA VAL A 319 -14.43 11.53 4.71
C VAL A 319 -14.02 11.16 6.12
N GLU A 320 -14.96 11.13 7.06
CA GLU A 320 -14.73 10.72 8.45
C GLU A 320 -14.32 9.25 8.53
N ALA A 321 -14.90 8.38 7.70
CA ALA A 321 -14.53 6.97 7.62
C ALA A 321 -13.07 6.80 7.16
N LEU A 322 -12.66 7.54 6.12
CA LEU A 322 -11.26 7.55 5.66
C LEU A 322 -10.32 8.09 6.75
N LYS A 323 -10.67 9.20 7.40
CA LYS A 323 -9.85 9.78 8.49
C LYS A 323 -9.72 8.81 9.67
N ALA A 324 -10.81 8.14 10.06
CA ALA A 324 -10.77 7.13 11.11
C ALA A 324 -9.85 5.96 10.74
N MET A 325 -9.98 5.43 9.52
CA MET A 325 -9.13 4.37 8.99
C MET A 325 -7.65 4.77 8.99
N ALA A 326 -7.34 5.98 8.51
CA ALA A 326 -5.99 6.51 8.48
C ALA A 326 -5.40 6.65 9.88
N MET A 327 -6.15 7.20 10.83
CA MET A 327 -5.74 7.36 12.23
C MET A 327 -5.46 6.01 12.89
N ILE A 328 -6.33 5.01 12.71
CA ILE A 328 -6.12 3.66 13.26
C ILE A 328 -4.84 3.06 12.68
N ALA A 329 -4.64 3.17 11.36
CA ALA A 329 -3.45 2.63 10.70
C ALA A 329 -2.16 3.31 11.22
N GLU A 330 -2.13 4.62 11.31
CA GLU A 330 -0.96 5.37 11.81
C GLU A 330 -0.66 5.04 13.27
N THR A 331 -1.69 4.96 14.11
CA THR A 331 -1.54 4.60 15.54
C THR A 331 -1.01 3.18 15.69
N THR A 332 -1.54 2.23 14.93
CA THR A 332 -1.10 0.82 14.96
C THR A 332 0.37 0.70 14.50
N GLU A 333 0.75 1.39 13.41
CA GLU A 333 2.12 1.36 12.89
C GLU A 333 3.14 2.07 13.81
N SER A 334 2.69 2.97 14.67
CA SER A 334 3.54 3.67 15.65
C SER A 334 3.68 2.94 16.99
N ASP A 335 3.01 1.81 17.18
CA ASP A 335 3.15 0.99 18.37
C ASP A 335 4.57 0.44 18.47
N THR A 336 5.20 0.60 19.64
CA THR A 336 6.57 0.12 19.91
C THR A 336 6.74 -1.39 19.77
N ASN A 337 5.63 -2.15 19.87
CA ASN A 337 5.62 -3.60 19.68
C ASN A 337 5.28 -4.03 18.25
N TYR A 338 5.01 -3.08 17.34
CA TYR A 338 4.56 -3.38 15.98
C TYR A 338 5.52 -4.33 15.25
N GLU A 339 6.84 -4.06 15.30
CA GLU A 339 7.86 -4.90 14.67
C GLU A 339 7.90 -6.33 15.23
N SER A 340 7.69 -6.49 16.54
CA SER A 340 7.68 -7.81 17.18
C SER A 340 6.41 -8.61 16.90
N LEU A 341 5.30 -7.93 16.60
CA LEU A 341 4.00 -8.53 16.29
C LEU A 341 3.84 -8.80 14.79
N CYS A 342 4.46 -8.00 13.93
CA CYS A 342 4.49 -8.25 12.49
C CYS A 342 5.44 -9.41 12.19
N HIS A 343 4.96 -10.42 11.47
CA HIS A 343 5.80 -11.49 10.98
C HIS A 343 6.90 -10.92 10.08
N HIS A 344 8.16 -11.21 10.41
CA HIS A 344 9.28 -10.87 9.55
C HIS A 344 9.32 -11.83 8.37
N VAL A 345 9.26 -11.28 7.17
CA VAL A 345 9.46 -12.08 5.96
C VAL A 345 10.94 -12.43 5.85
N GLY A 346 11.25 -13.67 6.17
CA GLY A 346 12.58 -14.21 5.99
C GLY A 346 12.94 -14.41 4.50
N MET A 347 14.23 -14.65 4.24
CA MET A 347 14.67 -15.09 2.92
C MET A 347 14.28 -16.57 2.76
N ASP A 348 13.27 -16.86 1.95
CA ASP A 348 12.98 -18.23 1.53
C ASP A 348 14.07 -18.70 0.57
N SER A 349 14.82 -19.73 0.99
CA SER A 349 15.94 -20.29 0.21
C SER A 349 15.52 -20.89 -1.15
N THR A 350 14.25 -21.17 -1.34
CA THR A 350 13.72 -21.78 -2.56
C THR A 350 13.39 -20.77 -3.66
N ARG A 351 13.31 -19.47 -3.33
CA ARG A 351 12.90 -18.39 -4.24
C ARG A 351 13.92 -17.23 -4.33
N LEU A 352 15.20 -17.55 -4.09
CA LEU A 352 16.27 -16.54 -4.11
C LEU A 352 16.59 -16.08 -5.55
N THR A 353 16.23 -14.83 -5.85
CA THR A 353 16.75 -14.11 -7.01
C THR A 353 17.78 -13.07 -6.56
N ILE A 354 18.68 -12.67 -7.47
CA ILE A 354 19.64 -11.59 -7.17
C ILE A 354 18.89 -10.32 -6.71
N SER A 355 17.81 -9.95 -7.40
CA SER A 355 17.02 -8.76 -7.06
C SER A 355 16.37 -8.88 -5.67
N ALA A 356 15.89 -10.05 -5.25
CA ALA A 356 15.35 -10.27 -3.91
C ALA A 356 16.44 -10.15 -2.84
N ALA A 357 17.61 -10.75 -3.07
CA ALA A 357 18.75 -10.70 -2.15
C ALA A 357 19.26 -9.25 -1.97
N VAL A 358 19.40 -8.50 -3.08
CA VAL A 358 19.80 -7.10 -3.06
C VAL A 358 18.75 -6.22 -2.37
N SER A 359 17.45 -6.46 -2.63
CA SER A 359 16.37 -5.72 -1.96
C SER A 359 16.34 -5.97 -0.45
N HIS A 360 16.54 -7.21 -0.01
CA HIS A 360 16.67 -7.54 1.42
C HIS A 360 17.87 -6.82 2.05
N ALA A 361 19.05 -6.90 1.42
CA ALA A 361 20.25 -6.23 1.88
C ALA A 361 20.07 -4.69 1.95
N ALA A 362 19.34 -4.09 1.00
CA ALA A 362 19.03 -2.67 1.01
C ALA A 362 18.13 -2.28 2.22
N CYS A 363 17.14 -3.10 2.55
CA CYS A 363 16.28 -2.89 3.73
C CYS A 363 17.09 -3.01 5.03
N THR A 364 17.94 -4.03 5.15
CA THR A 364 18.84 -4.21 6.31
C THR A 364 19.81 -3.04 6.43
N THR A 365 20.47 -2.64 5.33
CA THR A 365 21.36 -1.49 5.31
C THR A 365 20.64 -0.21 5.75
N ALA A 366 19.42 0.03 5.26
CA ALA A 366 18.63 1.20 5.64
C ALA A 366 18.32 1.22 7.15
N SER A 367 18.00 0.07 7.72
CA SER A 367 17.79 -0.08 9.17
C SER A 367 19.07 0.22 9.95
N ASP A 368 20.19 -0.43 9.61
CA ASP A 368 21.47 -0.33 10.32
C ASP A 368 22.00 1.11 10.37
N ILE A 369 21.81 1.87 9.28
CA ILE A 369 22.26 3.28 9.22
C ILE A 369 21.17 4.29 9.61
N SER A 370 19.97 3.82 10.00
CA SER A 370 18.80 4.67 10.25
C SER A 370 18.55 5.64 9.08
N ALA A 371 18.43 5.07 7.86
CA ALA A 371 18.22 5.86 6.66
C ALA A 371 16.84 6.52 6.67
N SER A 372 16.76 7.76 6.19
CA SER A 372 15.52 8.53 6.06
C SER A 372 14.58 7.94 5.00
N ALA A 373 15.14 7.30 3.96
CA ALA A 373 14.38 6.63 2.90
C ALA A 373 15.22 5.58 2.16
N ILE A 374 14.51 4.64 1.50
CA ILE A 374 15.07 3.79 0.44
C ILE A 374 14.55 4.33 -0.88
N ILE A 375 15.43 4.73 -1.79
CA ILE A 375 15.08 5.22 -3.12
C ILE A 375 15.34 4.10 -4.12
N THR A 376 14.37 3.79 -4.96
CA THR A 376 14.55 2.82 -6.05
C THR A 376 14.16 3.43 -7.38
N ALA A 377 15.05 3.32 -8.37
CA ALA A 377 14.75 3.66 -9.74
C ALA A 377 14.41 2.38 -10.51
N SER A 378 13.17 2.23 -10.96
CA SER A 378 12.64 1.00 -11.54
C SER A 378 11.75 1.29 -12.75
N LYS A 379 11.96 0.57 -13.86
CA LYS A 379 11.12 0.70 -15.05
C LYS A 379 9.72 0.08 -14.84
N SER A 380 9.63 -1.06 -14.17
CA SER A 380 8.39 -1.84 -14.00
C SER A 380 7.83 -1.79 -12.57
N GLY A 381 8.51 -1.10 -11.64
CA GLY A 381 8.14 -1.11 -10.22
C GLY A 381 8.54 -2.38 -9.45
N GLU A 382 9.14 -3.37 -10.10
CA GLU A 382 9.46 -4.67 -9.48
C GLU A 382 10.38 -4.54 -8.26
N THR A 383 11.38 -3.66 -8.30
CA THR A 383 12.27 -3.41 -7.16
C THR A 383 11.50 -2.83 -5.96
N ALA A 384 10.56 -1.89 -6.21
CA ALA A 384 9.73 -1.32 -5.17
C ALA A 384 8.83 -2.38 -4.52
N ARG A 385 8.27 -3.31 -5.34
CA ARG A 385 7.51 -4.45 -4.85
C ARG A 385 8.35 -5.36 -3.93
N LEU A 386 9.57 -5.69 -4.36
CA LEU A 386 10.49 -6.52 -3.58
C LEU A 386 10.91 -5.85 -2.27
N LEU A 387 11.20 -4.54 -2.28
CA LEU A 387 11.47 -3.77 -1.08
C LEU A 387 10.26 -3.76 -0.13
N SER A 388 9.07 -3.50 -0.65
CA SER A 388 7.82 -3.50 0.13
C SER A 388 7.55 -4.84 0.82
N ARG A 389 7.93 -5.98 0.19
CA ARG A 389 7.85 -7.32 0.77
C ARG A 389 8.58 -7.43 2.11
N PHE A 390 9.78 -6.86 2.21
CA PHE A 390 10.61 -6.92 3.41
C PHE A 390 10.21 -5.90 4.48
N ARG A 391 9.17 -5.10 4.24
CA ARG A 391 8.53 -4.19 5.20
C ARG A 391 9.52 -3.28 5.95
N PRO A 392 10.41 -2.57 5.28
CA PRO A 392 11.39 -1.70 5.95
C PRO A 392 10.69 -0.60 6.75
N ASP A 393 11.37 -0.11 7.81
CA ASP A 393 10.93 1.07 8.54
C ASP A 393 11.07 2.34 7.74
N ALA A 394 12.15 2.44 7.00
CA ALA A 394 12.36 3.54 6.08
C ALA A 394 11.29 3.53 4.96
N PRO A 395 10.68 4.67 4.62
CA PRO A 395 9.78 4.78 3.48
C PRO A 395 10.50 4.43 2.18
N ILE A 396 9.75 3.83 1.24
CA ILE A 396 10.27 3.47 -0.08
C ILE A 396 9.81 4.52 -1.08
N ILE A 397 10.74 5.20 -1.72
CA ILE A 397 10.47 6.15 -2.80
C ILE A 397 10.77 5.46 -4.12
N ALA A 398 9.73 5.23 -4.93
CA ALA A 398 9.84 4.52 -6.20
C ALA A 398 9.83 5.51 -7.38
N CYS A 399 10.99 5.79 -7.93
CA CYS A 399 11.13 6.60 -9.14
C CYS A 399 10.87 5.74 -10.37
N VAL A 400 9.85 6.07 -11.16
CA VAL A 400 9.39 5.32 -12.33
C VAL A 400 9.26 6.23 -13.55
N LEU A 401 9.21 5.62 -14.76
CA LEU A 401 9.30 6.35 -16.02
C LEU A 401 7.95 6.65 -16.68
N ASP A 402 6.86 6.03 -16.23
CA ASP A 402 5.53 6.21 -16.81
C ASP A 402 4.44 6.36 -15.75
N GLU A 403 3.39 7.09 -16.11
CA GLU A 403 2.29 7.41 -15.20
C GLU A 403 1.50 6.19 -14.73
N THR A 404 1.32 5.17 -15.58
CA THR A 404 0.57 3.95 -15.24
C THR A 404 1.30 3.16 -14.17
N THR A 405 2.59 2.91 -14.35
CA THR A 405 3.44 2.28 -13.32
C THR A 405 3.45 3.13 -12.05
N CYS A 406 3.54 4.46 -12.16
CA CYS A 406 3.49 5.37 -11.02
C CYS A 406 2.20 5.18 -10.21
N ARG A 407 1.04 5.17 -10.85
CA ARG A 407 -0.23 4.91 -10.19
C ARG A 407 -0.28 3.50 -9.57
N GLN A 408 0.11 2.48 -10.32
CA GLN A 408 0.12 1.08 -9.84
C GLN A 408 1.00 0.88 -8.61
N MET A 409 2.12 1.61 -8.48
CA MET A 409 3.00 1.48 -7.31
C MET A 409 2.36 2.00 -6.03
N ASN A 410 1.36 2.87 -6.10
CA ASN A 410 0.73 3.42 -4.91
C ASN A 410 -0.11 2.40 -4.10
N VAL A 411 -0.36 1.20 -4.60
CA VAL A 411 -1.03 0.12 -3.85
C VAL A 411 -0.09 -0.64 -2.92
N TYR A 412 1.23 -0.58 -3.14
CA TYR A 412 2.21 -1.30 -2.33
C TYR A 412 2.49 -0.58 -1.00
N ARG A 413 2.50 -1.37 0.08
CA ARG A 413 2.77 -0.85 1.43
C ARG A 413 4.09 -0.10 1.51
N GLY A 414 4.05 1.10 2.11
CA GLY A 414 5.24 1.93 2.36
C GLY A 414 5.87 2.55 1.11
N VAL A 415 5.28 2.35 -0.09
CA VAL A 415 5.80 2.89 -1.35
C VAL A 415 5.15 4.24 -1.66
N THR A 416 5.97 5.24 -1.93
CA THR A 416 5.58 6.53 -2.50
C THR A 416 6.17 6.62 -3.91
N PRO A 417 5.34 6.54 -4.95
CA PRO A 417 5.83 6.62 -6.32
C PRO A 417 6.09 8.07 -6.74
N LEU A 418 7.14 8.27 -7.55
CA LEU A 418 7.46 9.53 -8.21
C LEU A 418 7.72 9.28 -9.70
N LEU A 419 7.20 10.16 -10.55
CA LEU A 419 7.52 10.16 -11.97
C LEU A 419 8.89 10.82 -12.18
N MET A 420 9.70 10.24 -13.06
CA MET A 420 11.05 10.69 -13.35
C MET A 420 11.36 10.51 -14.84
N ASP A 421 12.19 11.39 -15.41
CA ASP A 421 12.68 11.24 -16.77
C ASP A 421 13.71 10.11 -16.89
N TYR A 422 13.96 9.67 -18.14
CA TYR A 422 14.93 8.62 -18.42
C TYR A 422 16.36 9.10 -18.18
N ALA A 423 17.14 8.31 -17.44
CA ALA A 423 18.55 8.55 -17.19
C ALA A 423 19.44 7.70 -18.11
N HIS A 424 20.52 8.27 -18.63
CA HIS A 424 21.43 7.62 -19.59
C HIS A 424 22.63 6.92 -18.90
N SER A 425 22.87 7.21 -17.62
CA SER A 425 23.96 6.60 -16.85
C SER A 425 23.49 6.29 -15.43
N THR A 426 24.24 5.43 -14.74
CA THR A 426 23.97 5.08 -13.35
C THR A 426 24.12 6.28 -12.40
N ASP A 427 25.12 7.15 -12.64
CA ASP A 427 25.33 8.34 -11.81
C ASP A 427 24.20 9.37 -12.01
N GLU A 428 23.78 9.56 -13.26
CA GLU A 428 22.63 10.40 -13.58
C GLU A 428 21.34 9.85 -12.95
N LEU A 429 21.10 8.53 -13.03
CA LEU A 429 19.97 7.87 -12.42
C LEU A 429 19.90 8.13 -10.91
N ILE A 430 21.01 7.98 -10.20
CA ILE A 430 21.11 8.24 -8.78
C ILE A 430 20.83 9.71 -8.48
N SER A 431 21.51 10.62 -9.21
CA SER A 431 21.35 12.06 -9.00
C SER A 431 19.92 12.52 -9.23
N MET A 432 19.29 12.08 -10.33
CA MET A 432 17.90 12.42 -10.67
C MET A 432 16.90 11.86 -9.67
N SER A 433 17.06 10.60 -9.23
CA SER A 433 16.15 9.98 -8.27
C SER A 433 16.23 10.62 -6.89
N VAL A 434 17.43 10.98 -6.42
CA VAL A 434 17.63 11.71 -5.16
C VAL A 434 17.01 13.10 -5.27
N LYS A 435 17.28 13.82 -6.37
CA LYS A 435 16.73 15.16 -6.61
C LYS A 435 15.19 15.13 -6.67
N ALA A 436 14.59 14.19 -7.40
CA ALA A 436 13.13 14.05 -7.46
C ALA A 436 12.52 13.84 -6.06
N ALA A 437 13.17 13.04 -5.22
CA ALA A 437 12.73 12.81 -3.84
C ALA A 437 12.90 14.06 -2.95
N GLU A 438 13.94 14.86 -3.16
CA GLU A 438 14.17 16.12 -2.45
C GLU A 438 13.19 17.21 -2.91
N ASP A 439 12.97 17.37 -4.21
CA ASP A 439 12.01 18.33 -4.79
C ASP A 439 10.57 18.01 -4.34
N ALA A 440 10.22 16.73 -4.15
CA ALA A 440 8.95 16.29 -3.57
C ALA A 440 8.86 16.46 -2.03
N GLY A 441 9.91 16.95 -1.37
CA GLY A 441 9.94 17.14 0.08
C GLY A 441 9.95 15.84 0.90
N LEU A 442 10.26 14.70 0.29
CA LEU A 442 10.29 13.39 0.95
C LEU A 442 11.61 13.10 1.66
N ILE A 443 12.67 13.76 1.25
CA ILE A 443 13.99 13.75 1.87
C ILE A 443 14.57 15.18 1.90
N HIS A 444 15.57 15.40 2.72
CA HIS A 444 16.17 16.72 2.92
C HIS A 444 17.69 16.63 2.91
N SER A 445 18.33 17.72 2.58
CA SER A 445 19.80 17.82 2.67
C SER A 445 20.30 17.40 4.07
N GLY A 446 21.32 16.54 4.09
CA GLY A 446 21.84 15.90 5.32
C GLY A 446 21.23 14.54 5.63
N ASP A 447 20.16 14.14 4.95
CA ASP A 447 19.57 12.81 5.12
C ASP A 447 20.48 11.72 4.53
N ARG A 448 20.52 10.58 5.22
CA ARG A 448 21.13 9.36 4.69
C ARG A 448 20.05 8.56 3.98
N VAL A 449 20.28 8.21 2.73
CA VAL A 449 19.36 7.39 1.95
C VAL A 449 20.08 6.17 1.35
N VAL A 450 19.33 5.10 1.16
CA VAL A 450 19.80 3.91 0.45
C VAL A 450 19.20 3.93 -0.95
N VAL A 451 20.04 4.00 -1.97
CA VAL A 451 19.61 3.97 -3.37
C VAL A 451 19.81 2.59 -3.95
N THR A 452 18.79 2.02 -4.59
CA THR A 452 18.86 0.73 -5.30
C THR A 452 18.54 0.92 -6.78
N ALA A 453 19.28 0.24 -7.63
CA ALA A 453 19.07 0.28 -9.07
C ALA A 453 19.53 -1.01 -9.78
N GLY A 454 19.08 -1.20 -11.01
CA GLY A 454 19.57 -2.21 -11.92
C GLY A 454 20.64 -1.64 -12.86
N VAL A 455 21.80 -2.29 -12.94
CA VAL A 455 22.89 -1.94 -13.85
C VAL A 455 23.11 -3.11 -14.82
N PRO A 456 23.13 -2.87 -16.15
CA PRO A 456 23.01 -1.60 -16.85
C PRO A 456 21.59 -1.00 -16.80
N VAL A 457 21.54 0.35 -16.87
CA VAL A 457 20.28 1.10 -16.83
C VAL A 457 19.34 0.67 -17.98
N GLY A 458 18.03 0.57 -17.70
CA GLY A 458 17.02 0.26 -18.72
C GLY A 458 16.67 -1.23 -18.89
N VAL A 459 17.38 -2.13 -18.21
CA VAL A 459 17.06 -3.57 -18.20
C VAL A 459 16.15 -3.89 -17.02
N SER A 460 14.91 -4.35 -17.27
CA SER A 460 13.93 -4.68 -16.23
C SER A 460 14.34 -5.91 -15.42
N GLY A 461 14.08 -5.92 -14.10
CA GLY A 461 14.30 -7.08 -13.23
C GLY A 461 15.75 -7.33 -12.80
N THR A 462 16.68 -6.41 -13.06
CA THR A 462 18.12 -6.57 -12.80
C THR A 462 18.63 -5.78 -11.60
N THR A 463 17.83 -5.58 -10.56
CA THR A 463 18.30 -4.88 -9.33
C THR A 463 19.52 -5.60 -8.77
N ASN A 464 20.69 -4.97 -8.88
CA ASN A 464 21.99 -5.55 -8.52
C ASN A 464 22.94 -4.57 -7.84
N MET A 465 22.47 -3.36 -7.52
CA MET A 465 23.27 -2.31 -6.89
C MET A 465 22.58 -1.73 -5.66
N ILE A 466 23.38 -1.49 -4.63
CA ILE A 466 23.01 -0.71 -3.44
C ILE A 466 24.06 0.40 -3.28
N LYS A 467 23.62 1.65 -3.07
CA LYS A 467 24.49 2.77 -2.77
C LYS A 467 23.93 3.56 -1.57
N VAL A 468 24.72 3.71 -0.52
CA VAL A 468 24.42 4.68 0.53
C VAL A 468 24.79 6.07 0.02
N HIS A 469 23.85 7.01 0.12
CA HIS A 469 24.02 8.38 -0.35
C HIS A 469 23.62 9.37 0.74
N LEU A 470 24.41 10.44 0.86
CA LEU A 470 24.10 11.56 1.74
C LEU A 470 23.52 12.69 0.87
N VAL A 471 22.31 13.13 1.18
CA VAL A 471 21.55 14.09 0.36
C VAL A 471 22.18 15.50 0.45
N GLY A 472 22.29 16.18 -0.70
CA GLY A 472 22.85 17.52 -0.84
C GLY A 472 24.38 17.55 -0.82
N ASP A 473 24.93 18.77 -0.83
CA ASP A 473 26.39 19.02 -0.77
C ASP A 473 26.96 18.84 0.66
N THR A 474 26.46 17.82 1.37
CA THR A 474 26.86 17.57 2.75
C THR A 474 28.25 16.94 2.81
N LEU A 475 29.18 17.64 3.44
CA LEU A 475 30.58 17.22 3.65
C LEU A 475 30.72 16.30 4.87
N LEU A 476 29.98 16.63 5.95
CA LEU A 476 30.06 15.94 7.25
C LEU A 476 28.72 16.01 8.00
N THR A 477 28.49 15.01 8.85
CA THR A 477 27.41 15.02 9.83
C THR A 477 27.94 14.84 11.24
N GLY A 478 27.17 15.35 12.21
CA GLY A 478 27.45 15.23 13.65
C GLY A 478 26.22 15.56 14.48
N ILE A 479 26.41 15.89 15.73
CA ILE A 479 25.33 16.30 16.65
C ILE A 479 25.41 17.80 16.85
N GLY A 480 24.37 18.53 16.45
CA GLY A 480 24.29 19.97 16.73
C GLY A 480 23.89 20.25 18.18
N ILE A 481 24.60 21.13 18.83
CA ILE A 481 24.42 21.45 20.27
C ILE A 481 23.43 22.59 20.49
N ASN A 482 23.40 23.57 19.59
CA ASN A 482 22.50 24.71 19.64
C ASN A 482 21.57 24.68 18.42
N PRO A 483 20.45 23.91 18.44
CA PRO A 483 19.63 23.64 17.26
C PRO A 483 19.04 24.88 16.56
N GLY A 484 18.92 26.00 17.28
CA GLY A 484 18.42 27.26 16.72
C GLY A 484 19.48 28.11 16.03
N LEU A 485 20.76 27.69 16.03
CA LEU A 485 21.87 28.46 15.50
C LEU A 485 22.48 27.82 14.26
N ASN A 486 22.75 28.64 13.26
CA ASN A 486 23.44 28.25 12.03
C ASN A 486 24.65 29.18 11.82
N ALA A 487 25.67 28.73 11.12
CA ALA A 487 26.82 29.55 10.76
C ALA A 487 27.25 29.30 9.31
N LYS A 488 27.85 30.32 8.73
CA LYS A 488 28.53 30.24 7.43
C LYS A 488 29.90 30.89 7.57
N GLY A 489 30.90 30.34 6.92
CA GLY A 489 32.23 30.92 6.98
C GLY A 489 33.31 30.08 6.33
N GLU A 490 34.49 30.61 6.35
CA GLU A 490 35.68 29.96 5.85
C GLU A 490 36.28 29.04 6.92
N VAL A 491 36.66 27.84 6.52
CA VAL A 491 37.22 26.80 7.41
C VAL A 491 38.64 27.15 7.83
N CYS A 492 38.91 26.97 9.11
CA CYS A 492 40.24 26.87 9.67
C CYS A 492 40.40 25.58 10.49
N VAL A 493 41.16 24.63 9.98
CA VAL A 493 41.39 23.33 10.62
C VAL A 493 42.59 23.46 11.59
N CYS A 494 42.34 23.31 12.89
CA CYS A 494 43.35 23.41 13.92
C CYS A 494 43.41 22.13 14.75
N ARG A 495 44.57 21.48 14.83
CA ARG A 495 44.74 20.25 15.63
C ARG A 495 44.89 20.52 17.12
N ASN A 496 45.34 21.71 17.47
CA ASN A 496 45.55 22.16 18.85
C ASN A 496 45.52 23.70 18.95
N ALA A 497 45.62 24.23 20.17
CA ALA A 497 45.59 25.67 20.42
C ALA A 497 46.81 26.42 19.80
N GLU A 498 47.98 25.79 19.68
CA GLU A 498 49.17 26.40 19.07
C GLU A 498 48.98 26.62 17.56
N GLU A 499 48.33 25.68 16.85
CA GLU A 499 47.96 25.85 15.44
C GLU A 499 46.92 26.96 15.29
N ALA A 500 45.93 27.00 16.20
CA ALA A 500 44.93 28.07 16.20
C ALA A 500 45.56 29.46 16.40
N ALA A 501 46.52 29.56 17.30
CA ALA A 501 47.27 30.82 17.53
C ALA A 501 48.02 31.33 16.28
N LYS A 502 48.47 30.43 15.42
CA LYS A 502 49.25 30.78 14.23
C LYS A 502 48.40 31.18 13.01
N LYS A 503 47.21 30.58 12.84
CA LYS A 503 46.47 30.73 11.56
C LYS A 503 45.00 31.09 11.69
N PHE A 504 44.38 30.93 12.86
CA PHE A 504 42.95 31.20 13.02
C PHE A 504 42.67 32.72 12.98
N LYS A 505 41.64 33.10 12.25
CA LYS A 505 41.15 34.49 12.17
C LYS A 505 39.73 34.58 12.71
N ALA A 506 39.41 35.67 13.39
CA ALA A 506 38.07 35.91 13.90
C ALA A 506 37.02 35.81 12.78
N GLY A 507 35.91 35.14 13.05
CA GLY A 507 34.83 34.91 12.09
C GLY A 507 34.96 33.65 11.20
N GLN A 508 36.05 32.92 11.30
CA GLN A 508 36.20 31.63 10.61
C GLN A 508 35.48 30.49 11.35
N MET A 509 35.24 29.40 10.65
CA MET A 509 34.74 28.13 11.18
C MET A 509 35.91 27.38 11.82
N LEU A 510 35.90 27.19 13.13
CA LEU A 510 36.94 26.46 13.84
C LEU A 510 36.71 24.96 13.78
N VAL A 511 37.61 24.22 13.11
CA VAL A 511 37.52 22.75 12.97
C VAL A 511 38.66 22.12 13.78
N VAL A 512 38.29 21.28 14.76
CA VAL A 512 39.24 20.70 15.72
C VAL A 512 38.94 19.23 16.03
N PRO A 513 39.93 18.42 16.43
CA PRO A 513 39.66 17.07 16.95
C PRO A 513 38.88 17.12 18.26
N PHE A 514 39.26 18.01 19.17
CA PHE A 514 38.65 18.28 20.48
C PHE A 514 39.02 19.70 20.93
N THR A 515 38.29 20.20 21.91
CA THR A 515 38.58 21.52 22.49
C THR A 515 39.10 21.40 23.94
N THR A 516 39.89 22.40 24.37
CA THR A 516 40.43 22.55 25.73
C THR A 516 40.29 24.00 26.18
N ASN A 517 40.63 24.29 27.43
CA ASN A 517 40.66 25.68 27.93
C ASN A 517 41.59 26.59 27.11
N ASP A 518 42.67 26.05 26.54
CA ASP A 518 43.58 26.81 25.69
C ASP A 518 43.00 27.21 24.35
N THR A 519 41.97 26.48 23.86
CA THR A 519 41.25 26.81 22.64
C THR A 519 40.11 27.81 22.87
N LEU A 520 39.72 28.09 24.11
CA LEU A 520 38.60 28.97 24.46
C LEU A 520 38.66 30.38 23.81
N PRO A 521 39.83 31.07 23.71
CA PRO A 521 39.89 32.37 23.03
C PRO A 521 39.46 32.31 21.57
N TYR A 522 39.76 31.22 20.86
CA TYR A 522 39.41 31.00 19.44
C TYR A 522 37.97 30.60 19.30
N MET A 523 37.42 29.74 20.19
CA MET A 523 36.01 29.40 20.23
C MET A 523 35.11 30.64 20.36
N ARG A 524 35.50 31.61 21.17
CA ARG A 524 34.76 32.89 21.32
C ARG A 524 34.70 33.70 20.02
N GLN A 525 35.75 33.66 19.22
CA GLN A 525 35.90 34.44 17.99
C GLN A 525 35.39 33.68 16.75
N ALA A 526 35.14 32.36 16.85
CA ALA A 526 34.67 31.54 15.74
C ALA A 526 33.23 31.88 15.34
N ALA A 527 32.95 31.83 14.06
CA ALA A 527 31.59 31.87 13.54
C ALA A 527 30.78 30.60 13.93
N GLY A 528 31.45 29.44 13.91
CA GLY A 528 30.93 28.15 14.35
C GLY A 528 32.06 27.19 14.68
N ILE A 529 31.78 26.13 15.40
CA ILE A 529 32.74 25.14 15.87
C ILE A 529 32.35 23.76 15.40
N ILE A 530 33.29 23.04 14.81
CA ILE A 530 33.13 21.66 14.37
C ILE A 530 34.17 20.80 15.07
N ALA A 531 33.75 19.86 15.90
CA ALA A 531 34.64 18.99 16.68
C ALA A 531 34.43 17.51 16.35
N GLU A 532 35.52 16.73 16.25
CA GLU A 532 35.45 15.28 16.06
C GLU A 532 35.03 14.55 17.34
N GLU A 533 35.37 15.13 18.53
CA GLU A 533 34.96 14.54 19.80
C GLU A 533 33.45 14.43 19.89
N ALA A 534 32.96 13.28 20.39
CA ALA A 534 31.56 13.00 20.57
C ALA A 534 31.12 13.14 22.04
N GLY A 535 29.81 13.25 22.25
CA GLY A 535 29.22 13.30 23.59
C GLY A 535 28.76 14.68 24.03
N ALA A 536 27.51 14.77 24.49
CA ALA A 536 26.90 16.02 24.97
C ALA A 536 27.62 16.65 26.19
N ASN A 537 28.46 15.88 26.87
CA ASN A 537 29.28 16.31 28.02
C ASN A 537 30.70 16.67 27.61
N SER A 538 31.02 16.69 26.31
CA SER A 538 32.34 17.12 25.83
C SER A 538 32.59 18.59 26.11
N HIS A 539 33.88 18.98 26.20
CA HIS A 539 34.27 20.39 26.40
C HIS A 539 33.72 21.27 25.27
N SER A 540 33.75 20.80 24.01
CA SER A 540 33.20 21.53 22.87
C SER A 540 31.71 21.79 23.03
N ALA A 541 30.94 20.79 23.50
CA ALA A 541 29.50 20.91 23.70
C ALA A 541 29.17 21.92 24.81
N ILE A 542 29.74 21.73 26.00
CA ILE A 542 29.46 22.56 27.18
C ILE A 542 29.85 24.02 26.94
N VAL A 543 31.08 24.25 26.46
CA VAL A 543 31.56 25.59 26.20
C VAL A 543 30.82 26.25 25.04
N GLY A 544 30.53 25.51 23.97
CA GLY A 544 29.76 26.02 22.85
C GLY A 544 28.37 26.47 23.26
N LEU A 545 27.68 25.68 24.10
CA LEU A 545 26.38 26.04 24.69
C LEU A 545 26.47 27.32 25.51
N THR A 546 27.49 27.39 26.41
CA THR A 546 27.71 28.54 27.30
C THR A 546 28.03 29.82 26.54
N LEU A 547 28.75 29.71 25.43
CA LEU A 547 29.10 30.84 24.57
C LEU A 547 27.97 31.23 23.60
N GLY A 548 26.89 30.48 23.52
CA GLY A 548 25.80 30.69 22.55
C GLY A 548 26.28 30.59 21.10
N LYS A 549 27.23 29.70 20.81
CA LYS A 549 27.80 29.50 19.47
C LYS A 549 27.17 28.30 18.76
N PRO A 550 27.07 28.31 17.41
CA PRO A 550 26.79 27.13 16.63
C PRO A 550 27.92 26.10 16.82
N VAL A 551 27.58 24.89 17.28
CA VAL A 551 28.53 23.80 17.48
C VAL A 551 28.00 22.50 16.93
N ILE A 552 28.81 21.78 16.17
CA ILE A 552 28.60 20.39 15.77
C ILE A 552 29.72 19.55 16.38
N ILE A 553 29.34 18.53 17.17
CA ILE A 553 30.23 17.54 17.76
C ILE A 553 30.08 16.18 17.11
N GLY A 554 31.05 15.28 17.31
CA GLY A 554 31.01 13.94 16.71
C GLY A 554 31.13 13.95 15.19
N ALA A 555 31.64 15.06 14.61
CA ALA A 555 31.90 15.17 13.18
C ALA A 555 33.14 14.36 12.79
N THR A 556 33.00 13.06 12.71
CA THR A 556 34.09 12.09 12.49
C THR A 556 34.92 12.46 11.27
N HIS A 557 36.23 12.51 11.40
CA HIS A 557 37.19 12.88 10.34
C HIS A 557 37.07 14.33 9.82
N ALA A 558 36.43 15.24 10.56
CA ALA A 558 36.27 16.63 10.13
C ALA A 558 37.62 17.30 9.78
N THR A 559 38.69 17.07 10.58
CA THR A 559 40.02 17.61 10.34
C THR A 559 40.72 17.04 9.10
N ARG A 560 40.23 15.92 8.55
CA ARG A 560 40.75 15.31 7.31
C ARG A 560 39.94 15.71 6.08
N THR A 561 38.63 15.79 6.25
CA THR A 561 37.67 16.07 5.17
C THR A 561 37.65 17.55 4.82
N LEU A 562 37.59 18.43 5.82
CA LEU A 562 37.61 19.88 5.62
C LEU A 562 39.03 20.38 5.43
N LYS A 563 39.20 21.42 4.62
CA LYS A 563 40.48 22.03 4.32
C LYS A 563 40.42 23.53 4.64
N ASP A 564 41.57 24.09 5.07
CA ASP A 564 41.69 25.53 5.27
C ASP A 564 41.25 26.30 4.02
N GLY A 565 40.44 27.32 4.20
CA GLY A 565 39.93 28.17 3.14
C GLY A 565 38.63 27.68 2.47
N MET A 566 38.17 26.45 2.72
CA MET A 566 36.87 26.02 2.22
C MET A 566 35.76 26.89 2.80
N LYS A 567 34.81 27.30 1.95
CA LYS A 567 33.57 27.97 2.39
C LYS A 567 32.51 26.93 2.69
N ILE A 568 32.03 26.94 3.93
CA ILE A 568 31.01 25.98 4.41
C ILE A 568 29.88 26.69 5.12
N SER A 569 28.74 26.02 5.13
CA SER A 569 27.62 26.32 6.03
C SER A 569 27.44 25.16 7.02
N MET A 570 27.01 25.48 8.23
CA MET A 570 26.62 24.48 9.23
C MET A 570 25.20 24.73 9.74
N ASP A 571 24.40 23.67 9.83
CA ASP A 571 23.06 23.64 10.38
C ASP A 571 23.09 22.79 11.67
N CYS A 572 22.95 23.45 12.82
CA CYS A 572 22.97 22.77 14.11
C CYS A 572 21.65 22.05 14.42
N ALA A 573 20.53 22.43 13.79
CA ALA A 573 19.28 21.69 13.98
C ALA A 573 19.35 20.27 13.39
N ARG A 574 20.05 20.14 12.26
CA ARG A 574 20.26 18.87 11.54
C ARG A 574 21.61 18.22 11.81
N GLY A 575 22.53 18.93 12.41
CA GLY A 575 23.90 18.46 12.65
C GLY A 575 24.70 18.25 11.35
N VAL A 576 24.49 19.09 10.31
CA VAL A 576 25.13 18.94 8.99
C VAL A 576 26.06 20.08 8.68
N VAL A 577 27.16 19.75 7.98
CA VAL A 577 28.13 20.70 7.40
C VAL A 577 28.13 20.52 5.89
N GLN A 578 27.91 21.63 5.16
CA GLN A 578 27.73 21.60 3.70
C GLN A 578 28.76 22.50 3.02
N ALA A 579 29.19 22.13 1.81
CA ALA A 579 29.93 23.04 0.94
C ALA A 579 29.01 24.22 0.53
N MET A 580 29.57 25.41 0.47
CA MET A 580 28.91 26.55 -0.15
C MET A 580 29.37 26.61 -1.61
N SER A 581 28.47 26.46 -2.56
CA SER A 581 28.73 26.83 -3.94
C SER A 581 29.03 28.32 -4.04
N GLU A 582 30.00 28.70 -4.89
CA GLU A 582 30.40 30.10 -5.14
C GLU A 582 29.23 30.95 -5.68
#